data_8df228c00a79bd037744e7c1b1b2cd6d
#
_entry.id   8df228c00a79bd037744e7c1b1b2cd6d
#
_cell.length_a   1.000
_cell.length_b   1.000
_cell.length_c   1.000
_cell.angle_alpha   90.00
_cell.angle_beta   90.00
_cell.angle_gamma   90.00
#
_symmetry.space_group_name_H-M   'P 1'
#
loop_
_entity.id
_entity.type
_entity.pdbx_description
1 polymer ?
#
loop_
_entity_poly.entity_id
_entity_poly.type
_entity_poly.pdbx_seq_one_letter_code
_entity_poly.pdbx_strand_id
1 'polypeptide(L)'
;MAARTPKIFIDGKSVDFVSAKFDSKGFNTASQLTFTTTGTDISYRKYWNKEVTAFFNEGDSVPAFRGRIVNSDIVDNIGVRFIAVDGYGFLTGHDKATVVLDDNNNVDGLSPGAIVSKLISIANLSDIIGTDYIGNTTPVIQLKPIRGTVVILDVIKDILKKSLNKTTNLVQENYLAVFDDGNKTQLRFELMADLDNTNPVKVYSYDNIITFNVANRKIPSVIVVSGDKVSARYRHQSVASAYGENVLNVTNKELESKAECMDFAHKVLEANLKNQYEYKLATSDGIYLEEGDVVQIISDDVDISGNFRIVGKTVEFGSSEYKVKLTINKRPPILSQFLL
;
A
#
# COMPACT_ATOMS: atom_id res chain seq x y z
N MET A 1 -13.31 27.65 -6.94
CA MET A 1 -12.12 27.07 -6.30
C MET A 1 -10.93 27.95 -6.62
N ALA A 2 -10.06 28.26 -5.67
CA ALA A 2 -8.80 28.96 -5.97
C ALA A 2 -7.95 28.09 -6.90
N ALA A 3 -7.29 28.71 -7.87
CA ALA A 3 -6.36 28.00 -8.76
C ALA A 3 -5.22 27.44 -7.90
N ARG A 4 -4.98 26.13 -8.02
CA ARG A 4 -3.87 25.47 -7.33
C ARG A 4 -2.64 25.54 -8.22
N THR A 5 -1.49 25.75 -7.61
CA THR A 5 -0.21 25.86 -8.32
C THR A 5 0.70 24.74 -7.84
N PRO A 6 0.72 23.60 -8.53
CA PRO A 6 1.59 22.49 -8.16
C PRO A 6 3.05 22.84 -8.39
N LYS A 7 3.93 22.29 -7.57
CA LYS A 7 5.39 22.48 -7.65
C LYS A 7 6.11 21.13 -7.56
N ILE A 8 7.13 20.97 -8.37
CA ILE A 8 8.04 19.83 -8.31
C ILE A 8 9.46 20.36 -8.15
N PHE A 9 10.20 19.73 -7.26
CA PHE A 9 11.61 20.04 -7.03
C PHE A 9 12.47 18.80 -7.26
N ILE A 10 13.63 18.96 -7.86
CA ILE A 10 14.68 17.94 -7.96
C ILE A 10 15.88 18.49 -7.20
N ASP A 11 16.35 17.77 -6.18
CA ASP A 11 17.49 18.16 -5.35
C ASP A 11 17.32 19.60 -4.79
N GLY A 12 16.10 19.92 -4.34
CA GLY A 12 15.70 21.23 -3.81
C GLY A 12 15.52 22.35 -4.84
N LYS A 13 15.71 22.08 -6.13
CA LYS A 13 15.53 23.08 -7.20
C LYS A 13 14.20 22.86 -7.92
N SER A 14 13.40 23.93 -8.01
CA SER A 14 12.15 23.91 -8.75
C SER A 14 12.38 23.58 -10.22
N VAL A 15 11.52 22.74 -10.79
CA VAL A 15 11.55 22.38 -12.21
C VAL A 15 10.20 22.68 -12.85
N ASP A 16 10.26 23.22 -14.07
CA ASP A 16 9.05 23.41 -14.87
C ASP A 16 8.63 22.07 -15.49
N PHE A 17 7.37 21.77 -15.44
CA PHE A 17 6.83 20.52 -15.97
C PHE A 17 5.56 20.76 -16.78
N VAL A 18 5.33 19.88 -17.77
CA VAL A 18 4.14 19.89 -18.62
C VAL A 18 2.99 19.12 -17.98
N SER A 19 3.32 17.95 -17.45
CA SER A 19 2.35 17.05 -16.83
C SER A 19 3.01 16.24 -15.74
N ALA A 20 2.22 15.88 -14.74
CA ALA A 20 2.66 14.97 -13.70
C ALA A 20 1.51 14.03 -13.29
N LYS A 21 1.89 12.84 -12.86
CA LYS A 21 0.99 11.81 -12.36
C LYS A 21 1.59 11.21 -11.10
N PHE A 22 0.87 11.32 -10.01
CA PHE A 22 1.14 10.63 -8.77
C PHE A 22 0.24 9.40 -8.66
N ASP A 23 0.83 8.25 -8.46
CA ASP A 23 0.14 6.98 -8.25
C ASP A 23 0.56 6.40 -6.90
N SER A 24 -0.39 6.25 -6.00
CA SER A 24 -0.27 5.44 -4.80
C SER A 24 -1.18 4.23 -4.97
N LYS A 25 -0.62 3.03 -4.98
CA LYS A 25 -1.34 1.79 -5.36
C LYS A 25 -1.69 0.89 -4.19
N GLY A 26 -1.64 1.45 -2.98
CA GLY A 26 -1.99 0.71 -1.78
C GLY A 26 -0.81 -0.03 -1.14
N PHE A 27 -1.08 -0.62 -0.04
CA PHE A 27 -0.20 -1.12 1.01
C PHE A 27 0.96 -2.05 0.60
N ASN A 28 1.11 -2.35 -0.67
CA ASN A 28 2.10 -3.31 -1.19
C ASN A 28 2.97 -2.80 -2.30
N THR A 29 2.74 -1.58 -2.73
CA THR A 29 3.39 -1.02 -3.90
C THR A 29 3.90 0.37 -3.54
N ALA A 30 5.14 0.66 -3.89
CA ALA A 30 5.69 2.00 -3.74
C ALA A 30 4.82 3.04 -4.44
N SER A 31 4.66 4.19 -3.83
CA SER A 31 4.07 5.34 -4.50
C SER A 31 5.03 5.84 -5.58
N GLN A 32 4.48 6.24 -6.70
CA GLN A 32 5.26 6.65 -7.86
C GLN A 32 4.81 8.03 -8.33
N LEU A 33 5.79 8.90 -8.59
CA LEU A 33 5.57 10.14 -9.30
C LEU A 33 6.21 10.05 -10.68
N THR A 34 5.39 10.20 -11.73
CA THR A 34 5.86 10.34 -13.11
C THR A 34 5.61 11.77 -13.56
N PHE A 35 6.61 12.47 -14.05
CA PHE A 35 6.45 13.85 -14.54
C PHE A 35 7.32 14.10 -15.75
N THR A 36 6.89 15.02 -16.63
CA THR A 36 7.59 15.41 -17.84
C THR A 36 7.99 16.89 -17.72
N THR A 37 9.28 17.15 -17.75
CA THR A 37 9.83 18.52 -17.71
C THR A 37 9.79 19.18 -19.09
N THR A 38 9.82 20.50 -19.13
CA THR A 38 10.01 21.24 -20.37
C THR A 38 11.49 21.19 -20.79
N GLY A 39 11.75 21.00 -22.07
CA GLY A 39 13.10 21.02 -22.67
C GLY A 39 13.81 19.67 -22.67
N THR A 40 14.68 19.49 -23.61
CA THR A 40 15.44 18.26 -23.90
C THR A 40 16.89 18.36 -23.41
N ASP A 41 17.11 18.65 -22.13
CA ASP A 41 18.47 18.64 -21.58
C ASP A 41 19.02 17.21 -21.60
N ILE A 42 19.99 16.95 -22.46
CA ILE A 42 20.65 15.65 -22.65
C ILE A 42 21.40 15.19 -21.37
N SER A 43 21.57 16.06 -20.41
CA SER A 43 22.23 15.74 -19.13
C SER A 43 21.27 15.08 -18.10
N TYR A 44 20.12 14.57 -18.52
CA TYR A 44 19.12 13.95 -17.63
C TYR A 44 19.69 12.84 -16.73
N ARG A 45 20.76 12.15 -17.13
CA ARG A 45 21.46 11.13 -16.32
C ARG A 45 22.02 11.66 -15.00
N LYS A 46 22.29 12.97 -14.91
CA LYS A 46 22.76 13.62 -13.67
C LYS A 46 21.71 13.60 -12.55
N TYR A 47 20.43 13.37 -12.92
CA TYR A 47 19.32 13.33 -11.99
C TYR A 47 19.04 11.92 -11.41
N TRP A 48 19.76 10.91 -11.87
CA TRP A 48 19.64 9.55 -11.33
C TRP A 48 19.86 9.56 -9.81
N ASN A 49 18.96 8.90 -9.06
CA ASN A 49 18.97 8.82 -7.60
C ASN A 49 18.88 10.18 -6.87
N LYS A 50 18.53 11.26 -7.58
CA LYS A 50 18.27 12.56 -6.95
C LYS A 50 16.93 12.58 -6.27
N GLU A 51 16.84 13.31 -5.15
CA GLU A 51 15.59 13.49 -4.42
C GLU A 51 14.59 14.30 -5.26
N VAL A 52 13.34 13.88 -5.22
CA VAL A 52 12.19 14.58 -5.80
C VAL A 52 11.17 14.83 -4.72
N THR A 53 10.72 16.08 -4.63
CA THR A 53 9.55 16.44 -3.82
C THR A 53 8.50 17.09 -4.71
N ALA A 54 7.22 16.74 -4.48
CA ALA A 54 6.10 17.33 -5.19
C ALA A 54 5.07 17.86 -4.21
N PHE A 55 4.55 19.03 -4.47
CA PHE A 55 3.48 19.69 -3.72
C PHE A 55 2.29 19.86 -4.64
N PHE A 56 1.11 19.58 -4.15
CA PHE A 56 -0.12 19.83 -4.92
C PHE A 56 -0.47 21.31 -4.98
N ASN A 57 0.03 22.09 -4.05
CA ASN A 57 -0.08 23.55 -4.08
C ASN A 57 1.18 24.18 -3.51
N GLU A 58 1.60 25.32 -4.04
CA GLU A 58 2.80 26.05 -3.62
C GLU A 58 2.80 26.43 -2.12
N GLY A 59 1.62 26.58 -1.52
CA GLY A 59 1.46 26.90 -0.10
C GLY A 59 1.45 25.71 0.84
N ASP A 60 1.57 24.48 0.33
CA ASP A 60 1.56 23.29 1.17
C ASP A 60 2.85 23.19 1.97
N SER A 61 2.75 22.92 3.27
CA SER A 61 3.91 22.78 4.17
C SER A 61 4.54 21.39 4.12
N VAL A 62 3.76 20.40 3.69
CA VAL A 62 4.17 18.99 3.58
C VAL A 62 4.10 18.59 2.11
N PRO A 63 5.13 17.94 1.55
CA PRO A 63 5.07 17.44 0.20
C PRO A 63 4.02 16.33 0.09
N ALA A 64 3.30 16.33 -1.01
CA ALA A 64 2.38 15.25 -1.37
C ALA A 64 3.13 13.98 -1.83
N PHE A 65 4.38 14.14 -2.24
CA PHE A 65 5.28 13.06 -2.62
C PHE A 65 6.71 13.45 -2.32
N ARG A 66 7.45 12.50 -1.77
CA ARG A 66 8.90 12.53 -1.63
C ARG A 66 9.48 11.19 -2.08
N GLY A 67 10.50 11.24 -2.91
CA GLY A 67 11.11 10.02 -3.42
C GLY A 67 12.40 10.29 -4.15
N ARG A 68 12.88 9.31 -4.91
CA ARG A 68 14.10 9.41 -5.72
C ARG A 68 13.86 8.96 -7.15
N ILE A 69 14.53 9.60 -8.09
CA ILE A 69 14.47 9.26 -9.51
C ILE A 69 15.13 7.91 -9.73
N VAL A 70 14.33 6.98 -10.27
CA VAL A 70 14.77 5.62 -10.62
C VAL A 70 14.79 5.37 -12.12
N ASN A 71 14.13 6.22 -12.91
CA ASN A 71 14.15 6.11 -14.37
C ASN A 71 13.94 7.49 -15.03
N SER A 72 14.44 7.62 -16.25
CA SER A 72 14.19 8.80 -17.08
C SER A 72 14.24 8.43 -18.56
N ASP A 73 13.31 9.01 -19.33
CA ASP A 73 13.18 8.83 -20.78
C ASP A 73 13.10 10.19 -21.47
N ILE A 74 13.64 10.28 -22.67
CA ILE A 74 13.39 11.43 -23.54
C ILE A 74 12.03 11.22 -24.23
N VAL A 75 11.17 12.22 -24.11
CA VAL A 75 9.89 12.26 -24.81
C VAL A 75 10.04 13.20 -25.99
N ASP A 76 9.84 12.69 -27.20
CA ASP A 76 10.06 13.41 -28.46
C ASP A 76 9.47 14.81 -28.45
N ASN A 77 10.33 15.82 -28.66
CA ASN A 77 10.00 17.24 -28.77
C ASN A 77 9.26 17.88 -27.58
N ILE A 78 9.06 17.15 -26.48
CA ILE A 78 8.35 17.65 -25.29
C ILE A 78 9.32 17.93 -24.16
N GLY A 79 10.17 16.96 -23.83
CA GLY A 79 11.11 17.08 -22.72
C GLY A 79 11.61 15.74 -22.20
N VAL A 80 12.01 15.72 -20.94
CA VAL A 80 12.44 14.51 -20.24
C VAL A 80 11.36 14.06 -19.27
N ARG A 81 10.91 12.81 -19.41
CA ARG A 81 10.03 12.16 -18.45
C ARG A 81 10.87 11.49 -17.38
N PHE A 82 10.58 11.81 -16.14
CA PHE A 82 11.17 11.21 -14.97
C PHE A 82 10.16 10.30 -14.25
N ILE A 83 10.68 9.22 -13.68
CA ILE A 83 9.95 8.33 -12.79
C ILE A 83 10.69 8.33 -11.46
N ALA A 84 10.00 8.73 -10.40
CA ALA A 84 10.49 8.70 -9.04
C ALA A 84 9.62 7.76 -8.20
N VAL A 85 10.23 7.08 -7.23
CA VAL A 85 9.57 6.20 -6.26
C VAL A 85 9.84 6.69 -4.85
N ASP A 86 8.90 6.50 -3.94
CA ASP A 86 9.04 6.82 -2.52
C ASP A 86 10.07 5.90 -1.82
N GLY A 87 10.30 6.13 -0.52
CA GLY A 87 11.23 5.32 0.27
C GLY A 87 10.85 3.83 0.30
N TYR A 88 9.58 3.50 0.26
CA TYR A 88 9.12 2.11 0.20
C TYR A 88 9.53 1.40 -1.09
N GLY A 89 9.77 2.13 -2.16
CA GLY A 89 10.30 1.59 -3.42
C GLY A 89 11.64 0.87 -3.25
N PHE A 90 12.46 1.29 -2.29
CA PHE A 90 13.72 0.61 -1.98
C PHE A 90 13.53 -0.75 -1.29
N LEU A 91 12.34 -0.98 -0.70
CA LEU A 91 11.98 -2.27 -0.11
C LEU A 91 11.32 -3.21 -1.13
N THR A 92 10.64 -2.67 -2.14
CA THR A 92 9.81 -3.42 -3.10
C THR A 92 10.43 -3.57 -4.49
N GLY A 93 11.46 -2.79 -4.83
CA GLY A 93 12.06 -2.70 -6.15
C GLY A 93 12.83 -3.96 -6.59
N HIS A 94 13.42 -3.88 -7.78
CA HIS A 94 14.23 -4.97 -8.36
C HIS A 94 15.42 -5.35 -7.48
N ASP A 95 16.04 -4.34 -6.85
CA ASP A 95 17.12 -4.52 -5.88
C ASP A 95 16.55 -4.43 -4.46
N LYS A 96 15.72 -5.40 -4.10
CA LYS A 96 15.12 -5.48 -2.76
C LYS A 96 16.19 -5.33 -1.69
N ALA A 97 15.98 -4.40 -0.76
CA ALA A 97 16.91 -4.20 0.33
C ALA A 97 17.08 -5.48 1.15
N THR A 98 18.32 -5.96 1.23
CA THR A 98 18.70 -7.14 1.96
C THR A 98 19.69 -6.79 3.07
N VAL A 99 19.63 -7.53 4.16
CA VAL A 99 20.59 -7.43 5.27
C VAL A 99 21.07 -8.81 5.66
N VAL A 100 22.25 -8.86 6.24
CA VAL A 100 22.81 -10.09 6.84
C VAL A 100 22.62 -10.02 8.34
N LEU A 101 21.90 -10.99 8.87
CA LEU A 101 21.68 -11.15 10.32
C LEU A 101 22.59 -12.26 10.84
N ASP A 102 23.44 -11.90 11.78
CA ASP A 102 24.39 -12.75 12.48
C ASP A 102 24.32 -12.49 14.00
N ASP A 103 25.26 -13.01 14.75
CA ASP A 103 25.28 -12.83 16.22
C ASP A 103 25.50 -11.36 16.63
N ASN A 104 26.15 -10.54 15.81
CA ASN A 104 26.39 -9.12 16.07
C ASN A 104 25.18 -8.26 15.64
N ASN A 105 24.53 -8.67 14.56
CA ASN A 105 23.37 -7.98 13.97
C ASN A 105 22.12 -8.88 14.05
N ASN A 106 21.69 -9.24 15.27
CA ASN A 106 20.50 -10.05 15.46
C ASN A 106 19.29 -9.19 15.84
N VAL A 107 18.10 -9.73 15.65
CA VAL A 107 16.82 -9.10 15.99
C VAL A 107 16.05 -9.89 17.05
N ASP A 108 16.72 -10.83 17.72
CA ASP A 108 16.10 -11.71 18.69
C ASP A 108 15.58 -10.96 19.90
N GLY A 109 14.38 -11.30 20.34
CA GLY A 109 13.73 -10.70 21.51
C GLY A 109 13.28 -9.24 21.33
N LEU A 110 13.46 -8.65 20.15
CA LEU A 110 12.99 -7.31 19.88
C LEU A 110 11.49 -7.28 19.58
N SER A 111 10.86 -6.16 19.89
CA SER A 111 9.48 -5.88 19.44
C SER A 111 9.43 -5.71 17.92
N PRO A 112 8.28 -5.88 17.26
CA PRO A 112 8.15 -5.74 15.81
C PRO A 112 8.67 -4.42 15.28
N GLY A 113 8.28 -3.32 15.92
CA GLY A 113 8.77 -2.00 15.54
C GLY A 113 10.29 -1.91 15.65
N ALA A 114 10.87 -2.44 16.74
CA ALA A 114 12.31 -2.46 16.94
C ALA A 114 13.03 -3.33 15.90
N ILE A 115 12.42 -4.46 15.48
CA ILE A 115 12.96 -5.30 14.40
C ILE A 115 13.02 -4.50 13.11
N VAL A 116 11.91 -3.89 12.69
CA VAL A 116 11.87 -3.13 11.44
C VAL A 116 12.85 -1.97 11.48
N SER A 117 12.88 -1.20 12.56
CA SER A 117 13.81 -0.07 12.74
C SER A 117 15.26 -0.53 12.63
N LYS A 118 15.61 -1.64 13.26
CA LYS A 118 16.95 -2.20 13.18
C LYS A 118 17.33 -2.67 11.78
N LEU A 119 16.41 -3.33 11.06
CA LEU A 119 16.64 -3.76 9.68
C LEU A 119 16.87 -2.58 8.74
N ILE A 120 16.06 -1.52 8.87
CA ILE A 120 16.21 -0.27 8.10
C ILE A 120 17.57 0.38 8.40
N SER A 121 17.98 0.39 9.68
CA SER A 121 19.28 0.94 10.10
C SER A 121 20.47 0.13 9.54
N ILE A 122 20.42 -1.19 9.62
CA ILE A 122 21.48 -2.08 9.07
C ILE A 122 21.61 -1.88 7.55
N ALA A 123 20.49 -1.65 6.86
CA ALA A 123 20.47 -1.39 5.42
C ALA A 123 20.91 0.03 5.04
N ASN A 124 21.23 0.89 6.00
CA ASN A 124 21.53 2.32 5.78
C ASN A 124 20.40 3.08 5.05
N LEU A 125 19.15 2.75 5.34
CA LEU A 125 17.96 3.38 4.76
C LEU A 125 17.29 4.38 5.71
N SER A 126 17.83 4.63 6.89
CA SER A 126 17.22 5.48 7.94
C SER A 126 17.03 6.95 7.52
N ASP A 127 17.82 7.42 6.55
CA ASP A 127 17.67 8.78 6.00
C ASP A 127 16.50 8.89 5.01
N ILE A 128 16.01 7.76 4.50
CA ILE A 128 14.97 7.69 3.47
C ILE A 128 13.67 7.17 4.06
N ILE A 129 13.78 6.19 4.98
CA ILE A 129 12.64 5.48 5.57
C ILE A 129 12.65 5.70 7.08
N GLY A 130 11.56 6.24 7.60
CA GLY A 130 11.29 6.38 9.03
C GLY A 130 10.42 5.24 9.55
N THR A 131 10.57 4.98 10.84
CA THR A 131 9.85 3.93 11.56
C THR A 131 9.25 4.44 12.87
N ASP A 132 9.14 5.77 13.00
CA ASP A 132 8.72 6.45 14.23
C ASP A 132 7.25 6.12 14.61
N TYR A 133 6.46 5.68 13.62
CA TYR A 133 5.06 5.33 13.78
C TYR A 133 4.80 3.82 13.83
N ILE A 134 5.84 3.01 13.93
CA ILE A 134 5.68 1.57 14.16
C ILE A 134 5.56 1.35 15.67
N GLY A 135 4.33 1.28 16.16
CA GLY A 135 4.04 1.12 17.57
C GLY A 135 4.51 -0.23 18.14
N ASN A 136 4.88 -0.23 19.43
CA ASN A 136 5.23 -1.44 20.18
C ASN A 136 4.00 -2.25 20.63
N THR A 137 2.79 -1.80 20.28
CA THR A 137 1.52 -2.28 20.85
C THR A 137 0.95 -3.50 20.12
N THR A 138 1.57 -3.93 19.03
CA THR A 138 1.10 -5.12 18.33
C THR A 138 1.61 -6.35 19.09
N PRO A 139 0.75 -7.17 19.70
CA PRO A 139 1.18 -8.39 20.35
C PRO A 139 1.79 -9.29 19.30
N VAL A 140 3.05 -9.60 19.45
CA VAL A 140 3.78 -10.46 18.52
C VAL A 140 3.86 -11.84 19.09
N ILE A 141 3.45 -12.78 18.26
CA ILE A 141 3.84 -14.16 18.38
C ILE A 141 5.36 -14.22 18.25
N GLN A 142 6.04 -14.95 19.15
CA GLN A 142 7.48 -15.11 19.09
C GLN A 142 7.94 -15.42 17.66
N LEU A 143 8.69 -14.49 17.08
CA LEU A 143 9.39 -14.74 15.83
C LEU A 143 10.49 -15.77 16.14
N LYS A 144 10.61 -16.80 15.29
CA LYS A 144 11.77 -17.68 15.33
C LYS A 144 13.03 -16.83 15.08
N PRO A 145 14.19 -17.18 15.66
CA PRO A 145 15.43 -16.49 15.37
C PRO A 145 15.64 -16.37 13.86
N ILE A 146 15.89 -15.16 13.40
CA ILE A 146 16.11 -14.88 11.98
C ILE A 146 17.62 -14.77 11.77
N ARG A 147 18.18 -15.57 10.88
CA ARG A 147 19.62 -15.61 10.58
C ARG A 147 19.88 -15.68 9.08
N GLY A 148 21.07 -15.21 8.69
CA GLY A 148 21.52 -15.21 7.31
C GLY A 148 21.07 -13.99 6.52
N THR A 149 21.14 -14.07 5.20
CA THR A 149 20.69 -13.00 4.30
C THR A 149 19.17 -12.99 4.22
N VAL A 150 18.58 -11.88 4.59
CA VAL A 150 17.12 -11.70 4.60
C VAL A 150 16.72 -10.50 3.77
N VAL A 151 15.57 -10.59 3.10
CA VAL A 151 14.91 -9.46 2.45
C VAL A 151 14.07 -8.74 3.50
N ILE A 152 14.30 -7.45 3.68
CA ILE A 152 13.63 -6.66 4.74
C ILE A 152 12.11 -6.74 4.61
N LEU A 153 11.59 -6.58 3.39
CA LEU A 153 10.16 -6.63 3.12
C LEU A 153 9.53 -7.97 3.51
N ASP A 154 10.24 -9.08 3.31
CA ASP A 154 9.72 -10.40 3.66
C ASP A 154 9.63 -10.56 5.19
N VAL A 155 10.59 -10.00 5.94
CA VAL A 155 10.51 -9.96 7.41
C VAL A 155 9.35 -9.09 7.87
N ILE A 156 9.14 -7.91 7.25
CA ILE A 156 8.00 -7.04 7.56
C ILE A 156 6.67 -7.79 7.30
N LYS A 157 6.56 -8.48 6.19
CA LYS A 157 5.38 -9.30 5.86
C LYS A 157 5.16 -10.43 6.87
N ASP A 158 6.22 -11.08 7.30
CA ASP A 158 6.16 -12.11 8.33
C ASP A 158 5.70 -11.56 9.68
N ILE A 159 6.19 -10.38 10.08
CA ILE A 159 5.72 -9.69 11.28
C ILE A 159 4.23 -9.41 11.18
N LEU A 160 3.77 -8.84 10.06
CA LEU A 160 2.35 -8.55 9.84
C LEU A 160 1.49 -9.80 9.88
N LYS A 161 1.95 -10.92 9.32
CA LYS A 161 1.24 -12.22 9.38
C LYS A 161 1.15 -12.78 10.79
N LYS A 162 2.20 -12.65 11.58
CA LYS A 162 2.32 -13.21 12.94
C LYS A 162 1.69 -12.34 14.01
N SER A 163 1.36 -11.09 13.70
CA SER A 163 0.58 -10.21 14.56
C SER A 163 -0.92 -10.60 14.63
N LEU A 164 -1.30 -11.70 14.00
CA LEU A 164 -2.61 -12.31 14.16
C LEU A 164 -2.73 -12.87 15.58
N ASN A 165 -3.66 -12.35 16.36
CA ASN A 165 -3.90 -12.81 17.71
C ASN A 165 -4.50 -14.22 17.72
N LYS A 166 -3.68 -15.24 17.99
CA LYS A 166 -4.15 -16.64 18.12
C LYS A 166 -5.13 -16.84 19.28
N THR A 167 -5.12 -15.95 20.27
CA THR A 167 -5.90 -16.12 21.50
C THR A 167 -7.37 -15.77 21.33
N THR A 168 -7.72 -14.87 20.43
CA THR A 168 -9.09 -14.38 20.25
C THR A 168 -9.80 -14.98 19.05
N ASN A 169 -9.12 -15.76 18.20
CA ASN A 169 -9.61 -16.19 16.88
C ASN A 169 -10.08 -15.02 15.97
N LEU A 170 -9.93 -13.80 16.43
CA LEU A 170 -10.14 -12.60 15.65
C LEU A 170 -8.83 -12.28 14.96
N VAL A 171 -8.85 -12.31 13.65
CA VAL A 171 -7.79 -11.78 12.82
C VAL A 171 -7.73 -10.28 13.11
N GLN A 172 -6.80 -9.89 13.99
CA GLN A 172 -6.42 -8.48 14.07
C GLN A 172 -5.65 -8.18 12.78
N GLU A 173 -6.38 -7.66 11.82
CA GLU A 173 -5.80 -7.28 10.54
C GLU A 173 -4.94 -6.05 10.78
N ASN A 174 -3.63 -6.24 10.82
CA ASN A 174 -2.68 -5.15 10.75
C ASN A 174 -2.34 -4.89 9.29
N TYR A 175 -2.17 -3.65 8.94
CA TYR A 175 -1.67 -3.27 7.64
C TYR A 175 -0.47 -2.33 7.76
N LEU A 176 0.35 -2.34 6.73
CA LEU A 176 1.45 -1.40 6.59
C LEU A 176 0.93 -0.19 5.82
N ALA A 177 0.86 0.94 6.49
CA ALA A 177 0.64 2.22 5.84
C ALA A 177 1.98 2.89 5.52
N VAL A 178 2.04 3.56 4.40
CA VAL A 178 3.21 4.32 3.95
C VAL A 178 2.77 5.74 3.65
N PHE A 179 3.41 6.71 4.27
CA PHE A 179 3.10 8.14 4.09
C PHE A 179 4.36 8.99 4.19
N ASP A 180 4.29 10.25 3.77
CA ASP A 180 5.38 11.22 3.94
C ASP A 180 5.05 12.16 5.11
N ASP A 181 5.96 12.33 6.07
CA ASP A 181 5.79 13.22 7.22
C ASP A 181 6.37 14.63 7.00
N GLY A 182 6.79 14.91 5.77
CA GLY A 182 7.48 16.15 5.39
C GLY A 182 9.00 16.04 5.40
N ASN A 183 9.56 15.02 6.05
CA ASN A 183 11.01 14.79 6.13
C ASN A 183 11.45 13.55 5.37
N LYS A 184 10.70 12.45 5.51
CA LYS A 184 11.00 11.17 4.87
C LYS A 184 9.75 10.29 4.75
N THR A 185 9.85 9.23 3.97
CA THR A 185 8.80 8.21 3.90
C THR A 185 8.72 7.48 5.25
N GLN A 186 7.57 7.46 5.88
CA GLN A 186 7.32 6.77 7.15
C GLN A 186 6.57 5.45 6.92
N LEU A 187 6.98 4.43 7.66
CA LEU A 187 6.26 3.18 7.78
C LEU A 187 5.42 3.19 9.07
N ARG A 188 4.17 2.80 8.99
CA ARG A 188 3.25 2.71 10.12
C ARG A 188 2.51 1.38 10.12
N PHE A 189 2.51 0.68 11.24
CA PHE A 189 1.65 -0.47 11.45
C PHE A 189 0.36 -0.01 12.11
N GLU A 190 -0.75 -0.29 11.47
CA GLU A 190 -2.07 0.05 11.97
C GLU A 190 -2.94 -1.18 12.10
N LEU A 191 -3.73 -1.20 13.19
CA LEU A 191 -4.87 -2.10 13.30
C LEU A 191 -5.98 -1.60 12.38
N MET A 192 -6.59 -2.53 11.64
CA MET A 192 -7.82 -2.21 10.93
C MET A 192 -8.95 -1.99 11.94
N ALA A 193 -9.30 -0.74 12.12
CA ALA A 193 -10.51 -0.40 12.85
C ALA A 193 -11.75 -0.93 12.11
N ASP A 194 -12.80 -1.26 12.86
CA ASP A 194 -14.13 -1.50 12.31
C ASP A 194 -14.56 -0.27 11.50
N LEU A 195 -14.75 -0.43 10.19
CA LEU A 195 -15.10 0.67 9.30
C LEU A 195 -16.45 1.29 9.65
N ASP A 196 -17.38 0.48 10.17
CA ASP A 196 -18.72 0.96 10.50
C ASP A 196 -18.69 1.90 11.71
N ASN A 197 -17.67 1.79 12.57
CA ASN A 197 -17.47 2.63 13.74
C ASN A 197 -16.43 3.75 13.54
N THR A 198 -15.87 3.88 12.33
CA THR A 198 -14.86 4.91 12.03
C THR A 198 -15.53 6.14 11.45
N ASN A 199 -15.26 7.32 12.03
CA ASN A 199 -15.74 8.57 11.47
C ASN A 199 -15.06 8.85 10.13
N PRO A 200 -15.83 9.06 9.05
CA PRO A 200 -15.26 9.36 7.75
C PRO A 200 -14.65 10.75 7.73
N VAL A 201 -13.49 10.90 7.12
CA VAL A 201 -12.82 12.21 6.92
C VAL A 201 -13.50 13.01 5.79
N LYS A 202 -14.23 12.33 4.91
CA LYS A 202 -14.95 12.93 3.79
C LYS A 202 -16.20 12.15 3.47
N VAL A 203 -17.26 12.88 3.09
CA VAL A 203 -18.52 12.31 2.58
C VAL A 203 -18.62 12.64 1.09
N TYR A 204 -18.86 11.63 0.29
CA TYR A 204 -19.13 11.74 -1.15
C TYR A 204 -20.58 11.44 -1.44
N SER A 205 -21.21 12.36 -2.15
CA SER A 205 -22.56 12.22 -2.70
C SER A 205 -22.52 12.40 -4.21
N TYR A 206 -23.66 12.26 -4.87
CA TYR A 206 -23.78 12.44 -6.31
C TYR A 206 -23.11 13.73 -6.82
N ASP A 207 -23.20 14.82 -6.07
CA ASP A 207 -22.74 16.16 -6.51
C ASP A 207 -21.22 16.29 -6.62
N ASN A 208 -20.47 15.45 -5.93
CA ASN A 208 -18.99 15.52 -5.91
C ASN A 208 -18.30 14.27 -6.46
N ILE A 209 -19.09 13.35 -7.02
CA ILE A 209 -18.60 12.18 -7.76
C ILE A 209 -18.70 12.48 -9.26
N ILE A 210 -17.56 12.46 -9.97
CA ILE A 210 -17.54 12.63 -11.43
C ILE A 210 -17.86 11.30 -12.11
N THR A 211 -17.20 10.23 -11.68
CA THR A 211 -17.48 8.87 -12.16
C THR A 211 -17.33 7.86 -11.03
N PHE A 212 -18.17 6.85 -11.06
CA PHE A 212 -18.10 5.73 -10.15
C PHE A 212 -18.11 4.42 -10.93
N ASN A 213 -17.07 3.62 -10.75
CA ASN A 213 -16.93 2.33 -11.41
C ASN A 213 -16.80 1.22 -10.37
N VAL A 214 -17.48 0.13 -10.62
CA VAL A 214 -17.42 -1.08 -9.79
C VAL A 214 -16.74 -2.18 -10.59
N ALA A 215 -15.61 -2.65 -10.12
CA ALA A 215 -14.95 -3.84 -10.67
C ALA A 215 -15.28 -5.04 -9.80
N ASN A 216 -15.84 -6.08 -10.41
CA ASN A 216 -16.09 -7.34 -9.75
C ASN A 216 -14.83 -8.22 -9.83
N ARG A 217 -14.31 -8.63 -8.69
CA ARG A 217 -13.18 -9.56 -8.64
C ARG A 217 -13.68 -11.00 -8.70
N LYS A 218 -12.93 -11.85 -9.41
CA LYS A 218 -13.21 -13.28 -9.44
C LYS A 218 -12.97 -13.87 -8.05
N ILE A 219 -14.04 -14.36 -7.41
CA ILE A 219 -13.96 -14.93 -6.06
C ILE A 219 -13.63 -16.41 -6.18
N PRO A 220 -12.66 -16.92 -5.39
CA PRO A 220 -12.50 -18.36 -5.25
C PRO A 220 -13.70 -18.95 -4.52
N SER A 221 -14.22 -20.06 -5.01
CA SER A 221 -15.27 -20.84 -4.34
C SER A 221 -14.72 -22.06 -3.60
N VAL A 222 -13.47 -22.39 -3.90
CA VAL A 222 -12.74 -23.49 -3.28
C VAL A 222 -11.37 -23.00 -2.86
N ILE A 223 -11.03 -23.18 -1.60
CA ILE A 223 -9.68 -22.88 -1.08
C ILE A 223 -9.02 -24.21 -0.72
N VAL A 224 -7.85 -24.45 -1.28
CA VAL A 224 -6.99 -25.58 -0.92
C VAL A 224 -5.80 -25.04 -0.16
N VAL A 225 -5.65 -25.46 1.08
CA VAL A 225 -4.54 -25.06 1.94
C VAL A 225 -3.63 -26.24 2.15
N SER A 226 -2.34 -26.02 1.86
CA SER A 226 -1.26 -26.98 2.13
C SER A 226 -0.42 -26.49 3.31
N GLY A 227 -0.44 -27.22 4.41
CA GLY A 227 0.42 -27.05 5.58
C GLY A 227 1.78 -27.74 5.40
N ASP A 228 2.48 -28.04 6.53
CA ASP A 228 3.78 -28.75 6.48
C ASP A 228 3.63 -30.18 5.93
N LYS A 229 2.75 -30.98 6.54
CA LYS A 229 2.50 -32.39 6.16
C LYS A 229 1.02 -32.70 5.98
N VAL A 230 0.19 -31.69 5.96
CA VAL A 230 -1.26 -31.78 5.96
C VAL A 230 -1.84 -30.87 4.90
N SER A 231 -3.04 -31.18 4.44
CA SER A 231 -3.78 -30.28 3.56
C SER A 231 -5.27 -30.35 3.87
N ALA A 232 -5.98 -29.27 3.57
CA ALA A 232 -7.41 -29.21 3.65
C ALA A 232 -7.99 -28.49 2.41
N ARG A 233 -9.22 -28.88 2.06
CA ARG A 233 -9.99 -28.24 1.00
C ARG A 233 -11.30 -27.75 1.58
N TYR A 234 -11.55 -26.47 1.49
CA TYR A 234 -12.80 -25.83 1.87
C TYR A 234 -13.55 -25.41 0.62
N ARG A 235 -14.84 -25.74 0.52
CA ARG A 235 -15.72 -25.35 -0.59
C ARG A 235 -16.92 -24.59 -0.05
N HIS A 236 -17.13 -23.39 -0.56
CA HIS A 236 -18.31 -22.59 -0.22
C HIS A 236 -19.42 -22.86 -1.24
N GLN A 237 -20.44 -23.59 -0.83
CA GLN A 237 -21.48 -24.09 -1.74
C GLN A 237 -22.22 -22.99 -2.49
N SER A 238 -22.66 -21.92 -1.80
CA SER A 238 -23.41 -20.84 -2.44
C SER A 238 -22.57 -20.04 -3.44
N VAL A 239 -21.29 -19.80 -3.14
CA VAL A 239 -20.36 -19.14 -4.06
C VAL A 239 -20.11 -20.03 -5.29
N ALA A 240 -19.89 -21.33 -5.08
CA ALA A 240 -19.69 -22.27 -6.18
C ALA A 240 -20.94 -22.38 -7.08
N SER A 241 -22.13 -22.31 -6.49
CA SER A 241 -23.39 -22.34 -7.24
C SER A 241 -23.64 -21.07 -8.03
N ALA A 242 -23.24 -19.90 -7.50
CA ALA A 242 -23.45 -18.58 -8.13
C ALA A 242 -22.41 -18.28 -9.22
N TYR A 243 -21.13 -18.66 -8.99
CA TYR A 243 -19.98 -18.21 -9.82
C TYR A 243 -19.19 -19.37 -10.45
N GLY A 244 -19.60 -20.62 -10.22
CA GLY A 244 -18.84 -21.81 -10.63
C GLY A 244 -17.70 -22.15 -9.69
N GLU A 245 -17.02 -23.26 -9.95
CA GLU A 245 -15.83 -23.65 -9.17
C GLU A 245 -14.60 -22.86 -9.64
N ASN A 246 -14.06 -22.08 -8.71
CA ASN A 246 -12.80 -21.38 -8.88
C ASN A 246 -11.91 -21.74 -7.69
N VAL A 247 -10.77 -22.37 -7.96
CA VAL A 247 -9.87 -22.91 -6.93
C VAL A 247 -8.73 -21.94 -6.69
N LEU A 248 -8.51 -21.62 -5.41
CA LEU A 248 -7.33 -20.91 -4.93
C LEU A 248 -6.49 -21.89 -4.09
N ASN A 249 -5.23 -22.07 -4.48
CA ASN A 249 -4.27 -22.87 -3.72
C ASN A 249 -3.42 -21.93 -2.85
N VAL A 250 -3.30 -22.24 -1.57
CA VAL A 250 -2.51 -21.47 -0.61
C VAL A 250 -1.60 -22.42 0.16
N THR A 251 -0.34 -22.05 0.32
CA THR A 251 0.62 -22.81 1.11
C THR A 251 0.99 -22.04 2.36
N ASN A 252 0.81 -22.68 3.54
CA ASN A 252 1.27 -22.13 4.81
C ASN A 252 1.88 -23.26 5.65
N LYS A 253 3.20 -23.40 5.60
CA LYS A 253 3.95 -24.46 6.29
C LYS A 253 3.93 -24.38 7.82
N GLU A 254 3.36 -23.31 8.39
CA GLU A 254 3.19 -23.18 9.85
C GLU A 254 1.96 -23.92 10.36
N LEU A 255 1.09 -24.40 9.46
CA LEU A 255 -0.11 -25.16 9.82
C LEU A 255 0.24 -26.65 9.93
N GLU A 256 0.04 -27.20 11.12
CA GLU A 256 0.46 -28.57 11.46
C GLU A 256 -0.72 -29.56 11.47
N SER A 257 -1.95 -29.05 11.50
CA SER A 257 -3.16 -29.89 11.56
C SER A 257 -4.15 -29.59 10.43
N LYS A 258 -4.96 -30.60 10.07
CA LYS A 258 -6.03 -30.43 9.09
C LYS A 258 -7.09 -29.42 9.56
N ALA A 259 -7.33 -29.32 10.88
CA ALA A 259 -8.27 -28.36 11.45
C ALA A 259 -7.77 -26.92 11.26
N GLU A 260 -6.49 -26.66 11.50
CA GLU A 260 -5.87 -25.33 11.24
C GLU A 260 -5.91 -24.98 9.77
N CYS A 261 -5.60 -25.92 8.87
CA CYS A 261 -5.72 -25.70 7.43
C CYS A 261 -7.16 -25.37 7.02
N MET A 262 -8.16 -26.01 7.61
CA MET A 262 -9.57 -25.77 7.32
C MET A 262 -10.02 -24.39 7.83
N ASP A 263 -9.67 -24.02 9.06
CA ASP A 263 -9.97 -22.70 9.63
C ASP A 263 -9.30 -21.57 8.82
N PHE A 264 -8.06 -21.78 8.42
CA PHE A 264 -7.34 -20.85 7.56
C PHE A 264 -8.00 -20.72 6.18
N ALA A 265 -8.42 -21.83 5.57
CA ALA A 265 -9.14 -21.81 4.29
C ALA A 265 -10.45 -21.01 4.38
N HIS A 266 -11.19 -21.18 5.47
CA HIS A 266 -12.42 -20.44 5.73
C HIS A 266 -12.15 -18.93 5.85
N LYS A 267 -11.14 -18.53 6.62
CA LYS A 267 -10.72 -17.13 6.78
C LYS A 267 -10.27 -16.49 5.46
N VAL A 268 -9.50 -17.22 4.65
CA VAL A 268 -9.08 -16.76 3.32
C VAL A 268 -10.30 -16.52 2.42
N LEU A 269 -11.28 -17.43 2.45
CA LEU A 269 -12.49 -17.25 1.65
C LEU A 269 -13.32 -16.06 2.12
N GLU A 270 -13.57 -15.92 3.42
CA GLU A 270 -14.30 -14.77 3.97
C GLU A 270 -13.64 -13.43 3.59
N ALA A 271 -12.31 -13.38 3.65
CA ALA A 271 -11.56 -12.22 3.24
C ALA A 271 -11.78 -11.87 1.77
N ASN A 272 -11.78 -12.89 0.89
CA ASN A 272 -12.04 -12.68 -0.55
C ASN A 272 -13.48 -12.23 -0.80
N LEU A 273 -14.46 -12.78 -0.07
CA LEU A 273 -15.86 -12.37 -0.18
C LEU A 273 -16.06 -10.91 0.22
N LYS A 274 -15.41 -10.45 1.28
CA LYS A 274 -15.47 -9.05 1.74
C LYS A 274 -14.84 -8.08 0.74
N ASN A 275 -13.88 -8.55 -0.06
CA ASN A 275 -13.19 -7.78 -1.10
C ASN A 275 -13.68 -8.09 -2.52
N GLN A 276 -14.91 -8.58 -2.65
CA GLN A 276 -15.50 -8.95 -3.93
C GLN A 276 -15.53 -7.78 -4.93
N TYR A 277 -15.77 -6.59 -4.44
CA TYR A 277 -15.90 -5.40 -5.26
C TYR A 277 -14.74 -4.45 -4.97
N GLU A 278 -14.19 -3.92 -6.05
CA GLU A 278 -13.28 -2.78 -6.02
C GLU A 278 -14.02 -1.58 -6.62
N TYR A 279 -14.08 -0.51 -5.88
CA TYR A 279 -14.74 0.69 -6.31
C TYR A 279 -13.72 1.75 -6.72
N LYS A 280 -13.93 2.39 -7.87
CA LYS A 280 -13.10 3.49 -8.37
C LYS A 280 -13.96 4.74 -8.48
N LEU A 281 -13.54 5.74 -7.75
CA LEU A 281 -14.20 7.03 -7.65
C LEU A 281 -13.32 8.09 -8.30
N ALA A 282 -13.82 8.78 -9.33
CA ALA A 282 -13.17 10.00 -9.80
C ALA A 282 -13.90 11.21 -9.21
N THR A 283 -13.12 12.17 -8.73
CA THR A 283 -13.61 13.36 -8.04
C THR A 283 -12.76 14.58 -8.39
N SER A 284 -13.33 15.77 -8.24
CA SER A 284 -12.59 17.04 -8.36
C SER A 284 -11.93 17.46 -7.04
N ASP A 285 -12.26 16.81 -5.94
CA ASP A 285 -11.68 17.05 -4.62
C ASP A 285 -11.04 15.78 -4.07
N GLY A 286 -10.54 15.81 -2.83
CA GLY A 286 -9.90 14.64 -2.25
C GLY A 286 -8.41 14.51 -2.55
N ILE A 287 -7.80 15.58 -3.06
CA ILE A 287 -6.37 15.60 -3.39
C ILE A 287 -5.48 15.37 -2.15
N TYR A 288 -5.93 15.80 -0.97
CA TYR A 288 -5.24 15.63 0.31
C TYR A 288 -5.65 14.36 1.08
N LEU A 289 -6.57 13.58 0.54
CA LEU A 289 -6.91 12.29 1.14
C LEU A 289 -5.76 11.31 0.95
N GLU A 290 -5.52 10.49 1.95
CA GLU A 290 -4.44 9.53 1.98
C GLU A 290 -4.95 8.09 1.97
N GLU A 291 -4.07 7.15 1.65
CA GLU A 291 -4.36 5.74 1.83
C GLU A 291 -4.59 5.43 3.31
N GLY A 292 -5.61 4.63 3.57
CA GLY A 292 -6.04 4.36 4.94
C GLY A 292 -7.15 5.28 5.44
N ASP A 293 -7.34 6.46 4.84
CA ASP A 293 -8.47 7.32 5.18
C ASP A 293 -9.80 6.64 4.92
N VAL A 294 -10.78 6.93 5.78
CA VAL A 294 -12.14 6.45 5.63
C VAL A 294 -12.99 7.51 4.98
N VAL A 295 -13.67 7.15 3.91
CA VAL A 295 -14.65 8.01 3.23
C VAL A 295 -16.02 7.36 3.28
N GLN A 296 -17.06 8.16 3.43
CA GLN A 296 -18.43 7.69 3.34
C GLN A 296 -18.97 7.96 1.92
N ILE A 297 -19.55 6.95 1.31
CA ILE A 297 -20.32 7.10 0.07
C ILE A 297 -21.80 7.09 0.41
N ILE A 298 -22.53 8.04 -0.13
CA ILE A 298 -23.98 8.12 -0.05
C ILE A 298 -24.49 8.29 -1.50
N SER A 299 -24.95 7.22 -2.12
CA SER A 299 -25.45 7.26 -3.49
C SER A 299 -26.58 6.26 -3.67
N ASP A 300 -27.79 6.79 -3.79
CA ASP A 300 -28.99 6.00 -4.03
C ASP A 300 -29.01 5.43 -5.46
N ASP A 301 -28.37 6.13 -6.42
CA ASP A 301 -28.38 5.75 -7.84
C ASP A 301 -27.57 4.48 -8.14
N VAL A 302 -26.59 4.15 -7.31
CA VAL A 302 -25.73 2.98 -7.51
C VAL A 302 -25.90 1.94 -6.40
N ASP A 303 -26.92 2.10 -5.53
CA ASP A 303 -27.22 1.22 -4.40
C ASP A 303 -26.00 0.92 -3.54
N ILE A 304 -25.16 1.95 -3.33
CA ILE A 304 -23.93 1.84 -2.55
C ILE A 304 -23.94 2.93 -1.50
N SER A 305 -24.02 2.49 -0.25
CA SER A 305 -23.97 3.35 0.92
C SER A 305 -23.07 2.75 1.97
N GLY A 306 -22.32 3.59 2.68
CA GLY A 306 -21.51 3.20 3.80
C GLY A 306 -20.08 3.73 3.79
N ASN A 307 -19.29 3.28 4.75
CA ASN A 307 -17.91 3.66 4.92
C ASN A 307 -16.98 2.76 4.12
N PHE A 308 -16.01 3.38 3.48
CA PHE A 308 -14.99 2.73 2.65
C PHE A 308 -13.63 3.29 2.99
N ARG A 309 -12.61 2.46 2.89
CA ARG A 309 -11.21 2.85 3.07
C ARG A 309 -10.56 3.10 1.72
N ILE A 310 -9.78 4.17 1.63
CA ILE A 310 -8.95 4.44 0.45
C ILE A 310 -7.80 3.43 0.44
N VAL A 311 -7.69 2.68 -0.64
CA VAL A 311 -6.67 1.66 -0.85
C VAL A 311 -5.73 2.00 -2.01
N GLY A 312 -5.98 3.11 -2.69
CA GLY A 312 -5.11 3.64 -3.72
C GLY A 312 -5.61 4.99 -4.20
N LYS A 313 -4.68 5.82 -4.63
CA LYS A 313 -4.94 7.17 -5.13
C LYS A 313 -4.11 7.44 -6.36
N THR A 314 -4.73 8.02 -7.38
CA THR A 314 -4.05 8.59 -8.53
C THR A 314 -4.42 10.07 -8.64
N VAL A 315 -3.41 10.92 -8.74
CA VAL A 315 -3.59 12.35 -9.00
C VAL A 315 -2.86 12.70 -10.30
N GLU A 316 -3.60 13.08 -11.31
CA GLU A 316 -3.06 13.63 -12.56
C GLU A 316 -3.15 15.16 -12.46
N PHE A 317 -2.04 15.85 -12.69
CA PHE A 317 -2.00 17.30 -12.61
C PHE A 317 -1.09 17.92 -13.68
N GLY A 318 -1.49 19.08 -14.13
CA GLY A 318 -0.76 19.94 -15.06
C GLY A 318 -0.73 21.36 -14.52
N SER A 319 -0.53 22.33 -15.38
CA SER A 319 -0.43 23.75 -14.98
C SER A 319 -1.73 24.32 -14.35
N SER A 320 -2.89 23.73 -14.59
CA SER A 320 -4.19 24.30 -14.14
C SER A 320 -5.26 23.29 -13.76
N GLU A 321 -5.07 21.99 -14.05
CA GLU A 321 -6.12 21.00 -13.85
C GLU A 321 -5.63 19.84 -12.96
N TYR A 322 -6.55 19.38 -12.11
CA TYR A 322 -6.37 18.21 -11.27
C TYR A 322 -7.45 17.18 -11.52
N LYS A 323 -7.05 15.93 -11.64
CA LYS A 323 -7.95 14.81 -11.70
C LYS A 323 -7.56 13.80 -10.63
N VAL A 324 -8.42 13.60 -9.67
CA VAL A 324 -8.22 12.65 -8.58
C VAL A 324 -9.06 11.41 -8.84
N LYS A 325 -8.41 10.26 -8.77
CA LYS A 325 -9.06 8.95 -8.81
C LYS A 325 -8.71 8.21 -7.53
N LEU A 326 -9.72 7.80 -6.79
CA LEU A 326 -9.58 7.02 -5.57
C LEU A 326 -10.00 5.57 -5.86
N THR A 327 -9.20 4.64 -5.44
CA THR A 327 -9.59 3.23 -5.31
C THR A 327 -10.00 3.03 -3.86
N ILE A 328 -11.24 2.61 -3.65
CA ILE A 328 -11.80 2.43 -2.32
C ILE A 328 -12.30 1.01 -2.14
N ASN A 329 -12.25 0.50 -0.91
CA ASN A 329 -12.74 -0.82 -0.59
C ASN A 329 -13.31 -0.85 0.83
N LYS A 330 -14.24 -1.79 1.10
CA LYS A 330 -14.74 -1.99 2.47
C LYS A 330 -13.63 -2.48 3.41
N ARG A 331 -12.61 -3.16 2.86
CA ARG A 331 -11.39 -3.52 3.59
C ARG A 331 -10.18 -3.37 2.69
N PRO A 332 -9.00 -2.99 3.21
CA PRO A 332 -7.77 -3.08 2.45
C PRO A 332 -7.51 -4.52 2.02
N PRO A 333 -6.69 -4.73 1.00
CA PRO A 333 -6.28 -6.07 0.59
C PRO A 333 -5.65 -6.77 1.78
N ILE A 334 -6.29 -7.83 2.23
CA ILE A 334 -5.88 -8.62 3.39
C ILE A 334 -4.65 -9.46 3.03
N LEU A 335 -3.93 -9.85 4.07
CA LEU A 335 -2.79 -10.78 4.05
C LEU A 335 -2.92 -11.98 3.09
N SER A 336 -4.14 -12.43 2.77
CA SER A 336 -4.35 -13.49 1.78
C SER A 336 -3.84 -13.14 0.37
N GLN A 337 -3.71 -11.86 0.04
CA GLN A 337 -3.09 -11.40 -1.22
C GLN A 337 -1.56 -11.41 -1.14
N PHE A 338 -0.99 -11.53 0.04
CA PHE A 338 0.46 -11.66 0.25
C PHE A 338 0.92 -13.12 0.28
N LEU A 339 -0.01 -14.06 0.22
CA LEU A 339 0.28 -15.50 0.27
C LEU A 339 0.35 -16.14 -1.13
N LEU A 340 0.21 -15.34 -2.19
CA LEU A 340 0.32 -15.81 -3.58
C LEU A 340 1.72 -15.58 -4.13
#